data_5ee79027f9efd9e6c44c0236454f9a1e
#
_entry.id   5ee79027f9efd9e6c44c0236454f9a1e
#
_cell.length_a   1.000
_cell.length_b   1.000
_cell.length_c   1.000
_cell.angle_alpha   90.00
_cell.angle_beta   90.00
_cell.angle_gamma   90.00
#
_symmetry.space_group_name_H-M   'P 1'
#
loop_
_entity.id
_entity.type
_entity.pdbx_description
1 polymer ?
#
loop_
_entity_poly.entity_id
_entity_poly.type
_entity_poly.pdbx_seq_one_letter_code
_entity_poly.pdbx_strand_id
1 'polypeptide(L)' 'IKTANLELIEKVLRKHDGNRKAAAAELGISERTLYRKLKQIK' A
#
# COMPACT_ATOMS: atom_id res chain seq x y z
N ILE A 1 15.53 6.07 -1.91
CA ILE A 1 14.13 6.20 -2.21
C ILE A 1 13.27 5.19 -1.52
N LYS A 2 12.20 5.64 -0.97
CA LYS A 2 11.32 4.79 -0.20
C LYS A 2 10.11 4.39 -1.00
N THR A 3 10.03 3.14 -1.31
CA THR A 3 8.88 2.64 -2.05
C THR A 3 7.74 2.25 -1.14
N ALA A 4 8.01 2.20 0.15
CA ALA A 4 6.98 1.82 1.11
C ALA A 4 6.47 3.02 1.90
N ASN A 5 6.58 4.18 1.33
CA ASN A 5 6.10 5.40 1.96
C ASN A 5 4.58 5.38 2.06
N LEU A 6 4.05 5.85 3.18
CA LEU A 6 2.60 5.83 3.38
C LEU A 6 1.87 6.63 2.32
N GLU A 7 2.44 7.74 1.90
CA GLU A 7 1.82 8.55 0.86
C GLU A 7 1.72 7.76 -0.43
N LEU A 8 2.78 7.04 -0.76
CA LEU A 8 2.79 6.25 -1.97
C LEU A 8 1.77 5.13 -1.88
N ILE A 9 1.70 4.50 -0.71
CA ILE A 9 0.75 3.42 -0.50
C ILE A 9 -0.68 3.91 -0.69
N GLU A 10 -1.01 5.05 -0.11
CA GLU A 10 -2.33 5.61 -0.27
C GLU A 10 -2.63 5.93 -1.72
N LYS A 11 -1.65 6.46 -2.41
CA LYS A 11 -1.82 6.82 -3.81
C LYS A 11 -2.11 5.58 -4.64
N VAL A 12 -1.33 4.53 -4.44
CA VAL A 12 -1.52 3.30 -5.19
C VAL A 12 -2.84 2.65 -4.84
N LEU A 13 -3.21 2.69 -3.57
CA LEU A 13 -4.47 2.12 -3.15
C LEU A 13 -5.64 2.84 -3.82
N ARG A 14 -5.57 4.15 -3.88
CA ARG A 14 -6.59 4.94 -4.52
C ARG A 14 -6.66 4.63 -6.01
N LYS A 15 -5.50 4.43 -6.60
CA LYS A 15 -5.42 4.09 -8.02
C LYS A 15 -6.14 2.78 -8.30
N HIS A 16 -6.08 1.86 -7.36
CA HIS A 16 -6.70 0.54 -7.51
C HIS A 16 -8.05 0.45 -6.82
N ASP A 17 -8.63 1.60 -6.53
CA ASP A 17 -9.99 1.62 -5.99
C ASP A 17 -10.10 0.90 -4.65
N GLY A 18 -9.05 0.96 -3.86
CA GLY A 18 -9.06 0.32 -2.57
C GLY A 18 -8.71 -1.15 -2.59
N ASN A 19 -8.32 -1.65 -3.75
CA ASN A 19 -7.95 -3.06 -3.87
C ASN A 19 -6.55 -3.27 -3.31
N ARG A 20 -6.49 -3.75 -2.07
CA ARG A 20 -5.21 -3.91 -1.39
C ARG A 20 -4.31 -4.93 -2.06
N LYS A 21 -4.92 -5.97 -2.59
CA LYS A 21 -4.14 -7.00 -3.26
C LYS A 21 -3.41 -6.43 -4.47
N ALA A 22 -4.12 -5.69 -5.29
CA ALA A 22 -3.53 -5.09 -6.47
C ALA A 22 -2.50 -4.04 -6.07
N ALA A 23 -2.81 -3.26 -5.05
CA ALA A 23 -1.89 -2.22 -4.60
C ALA A 23 -0.60 -2.83 -4.08
N ALA A 24 -0.70 -3.91 -3.32
CA ALA A 24 0.48 -4.56 -2.78
C ALA A 24 1.34 -5.12 -3.92
N ALA A 25 0.70 -5.68 -4.91
CA ALA A 25 1.41 -6.22 -6.05
C ALA A 25 2.17 -5.13 -6.79
N GLU A 26 1.53 -3.99 -6.96
CA GLU A 26 2.19 -2.89 -7.64
C GLU A 26 3.36 -2.35 -6.84
N LEU A 27 3.21 -2.31 -5.52
CA LEU A 27 4.26 -1.81 -4.65
C LEU A 27 5.37 -2.83 -4.45
N GLY A 28 5.12 -4.07 -4.83
CA GLY A 28 6.13 -5.11 -4.65
C GLY A 28 6.24 -5.60 -3.24
N ILE A 29 5.17 -5.48 -2.47
CA ILE A 29 5.16 -5.95 -1.09
C ILE A 29 4.00 -6.92 -0.91
N SER A 30 4.03 -7.66 0.20
CA SER A 30 2.96 -8.60 0.48
C SER A 30 1.74 -7.86 1.02
N GLU A 31 0.59 -8.50 0.94
CA GLU A 31 -0.63 -7.92 1.49
C GLU A 31 -0.50 -7.66 2.98
N ARG A 32 0.18 -8.59 3.65
CA ARG A 32 0.38 -8.45 5.08
C ARG A 32 1.16 -7.18 5.39
N THR A 33 2.23 -6.93 4.65
CA THR A 33 3.02 -5.74 4.86
C THR A 33 2.18 -4.49 4.60
N LEU A 34 1.36 -4.54 3.56
CA LEU A 34 0.50 -3.42 3.25
C LEU A 34 -0.48 -3.16 4.38
N TYR A 35 -1.08 -4.19 4.92
CA TYR A 35 -2.01 -4.05 6.03
C TYR A 35 -1.35 -3.42 7.23
N ARG A 36 -0.14 -3.86 7.54
CA ARG A 36 0.58 -3.32 8.68
C ARG A 36 0.84 -1.85 8.53
N LYS A 37 1.23 -1.44 7.34
CA LYS A 37 1.50 -0.04 7.09
C LYS A 37 0.23 0.80 7.14
N LEU A 38 -0.86 0.27 6.65
CA LEU A 38 -2.13 0.97 6.71
C LEU A 38 -2.57 1.17 8.15
N LYS A 39 -2.27 0.21 9.00
CA LYS A 39 -2.61 0.31 10.41
C LYS A 39 -1.87 1.45 11.07
N GLN A 40 -0.66 1.69 10.64
CA GLN A 40 0.15 2.75 11.25
C GLN A 40 -0.40 4.12 10.95
N ILE A 41 -1.17 4.24 9.90
CA ILE A 41 -1.73 5.53 9.53
C ILE A 41 -2.70 6.04 10.57
N LYS A 42 -3.38 5.15 11.24
CA LYS A 42 -4.36 5.56 12.24
C LYS A 42 -3.70 6.21 13.45
#